data_de5aacd1a8f53f3f991ced0de6d3cccb
#
_entry.id   de5aacd1a8f53f3f991ced0de6d3cccb
#
_cell.length_a   1.000
_cell.length_b   1.000
_cell.length_c   1.000
_cell.angle_alpha   90.00
_cell.angle_beta   90.00
_cell.angle_gamma   90.00
#
_symmetry.space_group_name_H-M   'P 1'
#
loop_
_entity.id
_entity.type
_entity.pdbx_description
1 polymer ?
#
loop_
_entity_poly.entity_id
_entity_poly.type
_entity_poly.pdbx_seq_one_letter_code
_entity_poly.pdbx_strand_id
1 'polypeptide(L)' 'SYDDLASKKAHEIDLLSKEISQLSLKEKDTRQQLQWVENELNEMKD' A
#
# COMPACT_ATOMS: atom_id res chain seq x y z
N SER A 1 -27.83 9.83 16.40
CA SER A 1 -27.30 9.91 17.74
C SER A 1 -25.77 9.85 17.74
N TYR A 2 -25.19 10.23 18.85
CA TYR A 2 -23.73 10.20 18.99
C TYR A 2 -23.18 8.79 18.81
N ASP A 3 -23.85 7.80 19.35
CA ASP A 3 -23.37 6.41 19.24
C ASP A 3 -23.39 5.92 17.80
N ASP A 4 -24.40 6.28 17.02
CA ASP A 4 -24.47 5.91 15.62
C ASP A 4 -23.35 6.57 14.83
N LEU A 5 -23.07 7.82 15.09
CA LEU A 5 -22.03 8.57 14.41
C LEU A 5 -20.64 8.01 14.75
N ALA A 6 -20.41 7.70 16.03
CA ALA A 6 -19.14 7.12 16.47
C ALA A 6 -18.92 5.76 15.84
N SER A 7 -19.98 4.95 15.74
CA SER A 7 -19.91 3.64 15.13
C SER A 7 -19.56 3.72 13.64
N LYS A 8 -20.19 4.65 12.92
CA LYS A 8 -19.90 4.87 11.50
C LYS A 8 -18.46 5.31 11.29
N LYS A 9 -17.98 6.22 12.12
CA LYS A 9 -16.60 6.71 12.00
C LYS A 9 -15.58 5.63 12.31
N ALA A 10 -15.85 4.81 13.31
CA ALA A 10 -14.97 3.67 13.63
C ALA A 10 -14.89 2.70 12.46
N HIS A 11 -16.02 2.45 11.78
CA HIS A 11 -16.06 1.59 10.62
C HIS A 11 -15.25 2.18 9.45
N GLU A 12 -15.38 3.48 9.22
CA GLU A 12 -14.62 4.17 8.18
C GLU A 12 -13.11 4.09 8.43
N ILE A 13 -12.70 4.28 9.69
CA ILE A 13 -11.28 4.17 10.05
C ILE A 13 -10.77 2.77 9.79
N ASP A 14 -11.54 1.75 10.11
CA ASP A 14 -11.16 0.36 9.86
C ASP A 14 -10.98 0.10 8.37
N LEU A 15 -11.90 0.56 7.55
CA LEU A 15 -11.80 0.41 6.09
C LEU A 15 -10.57 1.12 5.53
N LEU A 16 -10.31 2.33 5.99
CA LEU A 16 -9.16 3.10 5.55
C LEU A 16 -7.85 2.44 5.98
N SER A 17 -7.81 1.88 7.18
CA SER A 17 -6.64 1.14 7.66
C SER A 17 -6.34 -0.06 6.77
N LYS A 18 -7.36 -0.78 6.35
CA LYS A 18 -7.20 -1.92 5.45
C LYS A 18 -6.68 -1.48 4.08
N GLU A 19 -7.20 -0.37 3.55
CA GLU A 19 -6.73 0.16 2.28
C GLU A 19 -5.27 0.59 2.36
N ILE A 20 -4.87 1.23 3.44
CA ILE A 20 -3.47 1.63 3.65
C ILE A 20 -2.57 0.41 3.68
N SER A 21 -2.98 -0.64 4.37
CA SER A 21 -2.19 -1.88 4.44
C SER A 21 -2.01 -2.50 3.06
N GLN A 22 -3.07 -2.55 2.26
CA GLN A 22 -3.01 -3.12 0.92
C GLN A 22 -2.12 -2.27 0.01
N LEU A 23 -2.23 -0.95 0.09
CA LEU A 23 -1.39 -0.06 -0.71
C LEU A 23 0.08 -0.17 -0.32
N SER A 24 0.35 -0.34 0.96
CA SER A 24 1.71 -0.51 1.46
C SER A 24 2.35 -1.78 0.91
N LEU A 25 1.60 -2.88 0.88
CA LEU A 25 2.07 -4.14 0.31
C LEU A 25 2.33 -4.01 -1.18
N LYS A 26 1.43 -3.34 -1.90
CA LYS A 26 1.57 -3.13 -3.32
C LYS A 26 2.78 -2.25 -3.64
N GLU A 27 3.02 -1.22 -2.84
CA GLU A 27 4.18 -0.36 -3.00
C GLU A 27 5.47 -1.15 -2.83
N LYS A 28 5.52 -2.00 -1.82
CA LYS A 28 6.71 -2.83 -1.57
C LYS A 28 6.99 -3.75 -2.74
N ASP A 29 5.95 -4.39 -3.27
CA ASP A 29 6.07 -5.28 -4.42
C ASP A 29 6.57 -4.52 -5.65
N THR A 30 6.02 -3.34 -5.90
CA THR A 30 6.43 -2.50 -7.03
C THR A 30 7.89 -2.08 -6.90
N ARG A 31 8.35 -1.76 -5.71
CA ARG A 31 9.75 -1.42 -5.47
C ARG A 31 10.68 -2.59 -5.76
N GLN A 32 10.28 -3.79 -5.40
CA GLN A 32 11.08 -4.97 -5.68
C GLN A 32 11.20 -5.20 -7.18
N GLN A 33 10.10 -5.04 -7.92
CA GLN A 33 10.12 -5.16 -9.37
C GLN A 33 11.00 -4.10 -10.01
N LEU A 34 10.92 -2.88 -9.52
CA LEU A 34 11.76 -1.80 -10.01
C LEU A 34 13.24 -2.08 -9.78
N GLN A 35 13.58 -2.61 -8.62
CA GLN A 35 14.96 -2.98 -8.29
C GLN A 35 15.48 -4.04 -9.27
N TRP A 36 14.64 -5.01 -9.62
CA TRP A 36 15.00 -6.05 -10.57
C TRP A 36 15.31 -5.48 -11.95
N VAL A 37 14.45 -4.58 -12.43
CA VAL A 37 14.64 -3.94 -13.73
C VAL A 37 15.92 -3.10 -13.73
N GLU A 38 16.19 -2.38 -12.64
CA GLU A 38 17.41 -1.60 -12.52
C GLU A 38 18.65 -2.48 -12.56
N ASN A 39 18.61 -3.63 -11.90
CA ASN A 39 19.72 -4.57 -11.92
C ASN A 39 19.97 -5.11 -13.34
N GLU A 40 18.89 -5.43 -14.04
CA GLU A 40 19.02 -5.90 -15.43
C GLU A 40 19.60 -4.83 -16.34
N LEU A 41 19.18 -3.59 -16.17
CA LEU A 41 19.70 -2.47 -16.94
C LEU A 41 21.19 -2.25 -16.68
N ASN A 42 21.61 -2.39 -15.44
CA ASN A 42 23.01 -2.26 -15.07
C ASN A 42 23.85 -3.37 -15.72
N GLU A 43 23.33 -4.58 -15.80
CA GLU A 43 24.03 -5.68 -16.46
C GLU A 43 24.16 -5.44 -17.96
N MET A 44 23.19 -4.80 -18.58
CA MET A 44 23.23 -4.49 -20.01
C MET A 44 24.19 -3.36 -20.35
N LYS A 45 24.58 -2.56 -19.38
CA LYS A 45 25.40 -1.37 -19.63
C LYS A 45 26.86 -1.71 -19.96
N ASP A 46 27.24 -2.91 -19.75
CA ASP A 46 28.58 -3.36 -20.10
C ASP A 46 28.59 -3.95 -21.50
#